data_f42e9f5be58aab0a022b704c098a53cb
#
_entry.id   f42e9f5be58aab0a022b704c098a53cb
#
_cell.length_a   1.000
_cell.length_b   1.000
_cell.length_c   1.000
_cell.angle_alpha   90.00
_cell.angle_beta   90.00
_cell.angle_gamma   90.00
#
_symmetry.space_group_name_H-M   'P 1'
#
loop_
_entity.id
_entity.type
_entity.pdbx_description
1 polymer ?
#
loop_
_entity_poly.entity_id
_entity_poly.type
_entity_poly.pdbx_seq_one_letter_code
_entity_poly.pdbx_strand_id
1 'polypeptide(L)'
;MIPSISSVLPRPVVPPAWQSELLSRLQPEENASAWLEVDLDEDLKFRKSAIFLTNLQVLVLSEDKKDAFSWPLQSNMTLGLNDHAGVGTLELATPTGRLGIWRFTLGLQSAAARWAAQFESQMAQLSGDGRPLQTALTSSVCPVCQAPMSPDDMDCPACGREDLTPPSTWTLLKLWRFAKPYQSRLFLGFVLTLAATAATLVPPYL
;
A
#
# COMPACT_ATOMS: atom_id res chain seq x y z
N MET A 1 34.57 4.17 27.67
CA MET A 1 34.63 3.46 26.38
C MET A 1 33.27 2.77 26.22
N ILE A 2 32.34 3.39 25.51
CA ILE A 2 31.01 2.83 25.25
C ILE A 2 31.10 2.19 23.87
N PRO A 3 30.83 0.90 23.69
CA PRO A 3 30.83 0.29 22.35
C PRO A 3 29.71 0.91 21.53
N SER A 4 30.08 1.46 20.37
CA SER A 4 29.14 1.90 19.34
C SER A 4 28.33 0.68 18.89
N ILE A 5 27.07 0.64 19.29
CA ILE A 5 26.11 -0.31 18.73
C ILE A 5 25.77 0.22 17.33
N SER A 6 26.54 -0.23 16.34
CA SER A 6 26.11 -0.14 14.95
C SER A 6 24.83 -0.96 14.82
N SER A 7 23.69 -0.29 14.82
CA SER A 7 22.40 -0.89 14.50
C SER A 7 22.43 -1.31 13.03
N VAL A 8 22.91 -2.52 12.79
CA VAL A 8 22.79 -3.15 11.48
C VAL A 8 21.30 -3.42 11.27
N LEU A 9 20.62 -2.51 10.58
CA LEU A 9 19.26 -2.76 10.11
C LEU A 9 19.28 -4.06 9.29
N PRO A 10 18.34 -4.96 9.51
CA PRO A 10 18.26 -6.19 8.73
C PRO A 10 18.17 -5.83 7.24
N ARG A 11 19.05 -6.38 6.42
CA ARG A 11 19.03 -6.16 4.98
C ARG A 11 17.68 -6.67 4.44
N PRO A 12 17.01 -5.90 3.59
CA PRO A 12 15.76 -6.33 3.01
C PRO A 12 15.98 -7.59 2.17
N VAL A 13 15.17 -8.61 2.40
CA VAL A 13 15.22 -9.84 1.61
C VAL A 13 14.60 -9.56 0.25
N VAL A 14 15.43 -9.43 -0.77
CA VAL A 14 14.99 -9.21 -2.15
C VAL A 14 14.56 -10.55 -2.76
N PRO A 15 13.40 -10.63 -3.43
CA PRO A 15 12.97 -11.85 -4.10
C PRO A 15 13.99 -12.35 -5.13
N PRO A 16 14.18 -13.68 -5.28
CA PRO A 16 15.15 -14.26 -6.22
C PRO A 16 14.96 -13.78 -7.67
N ALA A 17 13.72 -13.46 -8.05
CA ALA A 17 13.39 -12.96 -9.37
C ALA A 17 14.12 -11.66 -9.74
N TRP A 18 14.35 -10.80 -8.77
CA TRP A 18 15.01 -9.49 -8.94
C TRP A 18 16.47 -9.49 -8.53
N GLN A 19 16.89 -10.46 -7.72
CA GLN A 19 18.20 -10.46 -7.08
C GLN A 19 19.36 -10.47 -8.08
N SER A 20 19.28 -11.31 -9.11
CA SER A 20 20.34 -11.42 -10.13
C SER A 20 20.49 -10.13 -10.94
N GLU A 21 19.39 -9.54 -11.34
CA GLU A 21 19.36 -8.30 -12.11
C GLU A 21 19.84 -7.12 -11.26
N LEU A 22 19.37 -7.03 -10.02
CA LEU A 22 19.81 -6.01 -9.07
C LEU A 22 21.31 -6.05 -8.89
N LEU A 23 21.88 -7.23 -8.59
CA LEU A 23 23.33 -7.39 -8.35
C LEU A 23 24.18 -7.03 -9.56
N SER A 24 23.67 -7.25 -10.78
CA SER A 24 24.40 -6.88 -12.01
C SER A 24 24.51 -5.36 -12.23
N ARG A 25 23.67 -4.57 -11.53
CA ARG A 25 23.56 -3.12 -11.72
C ARG A 25 24.05 -2.31 -10.55
N LEU A 26 24.26 -2.95 -9.40
CA LEU A 26 24.82 -2.29 -8.21
C LEU A 26 26.31 -2.04 -8.39
N GLN A 27 26.76 -0.88 -7.93
CA GLN A 27 28.19 -0.58 -7.84
C GLN A 27 28.86 -1.34 -6.69
N PRO A 28 30.17 -1.51 -6.74
CA PRO A 28 30.92 -1.98 -5.58
C PRO A 28 30.61 -1.11 -4.35
N GLU A 29 30.24 -1.71 -3.22
CA GLU A 29 29.82 -1.03 -1.99
C GLU A 29 28.41 -0.44 -1.99
N GLU A 30 27.66 -0.53 -3.08
CA GLU A 30 26.26 -0.14 -3.12
C GLU A 30 25.37 -1.23 -2.50
N ASN A 31 24.50 -0.81 -1.59
CA ASN A 31 23.60 -1.71 -0.88
C ASN A 31 22.16 -1.22 -0.99
N ALA A 32 21.25 -2.12 -1.29
CA ALA A 32 19.82 -1.83 -1.23
C ALA A 32 19.39 -1.69 0.24
N SER A 33 18.75 -0.58 0.57
CA SER A 33 18.20 -0.29 1.90
C SER A 33 16.71 -0.62 1.98
N ALA A 34 15.98 -0.48 0.87
CA ALA A 34 14.58 -0.85 0.75
C ALA A 34 14.24 -1.26 -0.68
N TRP A 35 13.15 -2.02 -0.82
CA TRP A 35 12.59 -2.35 -2.13
C TRP A 35 11.05 -2.40 -2.05
N LEU A 36 10.43 -2.16 -3.20
CA LEU A 36 8.98 -2.20 -3.38
C LEU A 36 8.68 -2.83 -4.74
N GLU A 37 7.86 -3.87 -4.76
CA GLU A 37 7.27 -4.38 -6.01
C GLU A 37 5.96 -3.61 -6.26
N VAL A 38 5.80 -3.09 -7.46
CA VAL A 38 4.58 -2.45 -7.96
C VAL A 38 3.99 -3.32 -9.07
N ASP A 39 2.68 -3.33 -9.17
CA ASP A 39 1.93 -4.30 -9.96
C ASP A 39 1.13 -3.69 -11.13
N LEU A 40 1.21 -2.36 -11.30
CA LEU A 40 0.52 -1.65 -12.37
C LEU A 40 1.50 -0.84 -13.22
N ASP A 41 1.30 -0.86 -14.54
CA ASP A 41 2.00 0.01 -15.49
C ASP A 41 1.29 1.36 -15.66
N GLU A 42 1.80 2.19 -16.58
CA GLU A 42 1.23 3.51 -16.88
C GLU A 42 -0.18 3.44 -17.44
N ASP A 43 -0.53 2.34 -18.11
CA ASP A 43 -1.86 2.08 -18.68
C ASP A 43 -2.82 1.40 -17.68
N LEU A 44 -2.42 1.24 -16.42
CA LEU A 44 -3.15 0.52 -15.37
C LEU A 44 -3.34 -0.98 -15.69
N LYS A 45 -2.46 -1.55 -16.51
CA LYS A 45 -2.40 -2.99 -16.75
C LYS A 45 -1.50 -3.65 -15.71
N PHE A 46 -1.82 -4.89 -15.36
CA PHE A 46 -0.97 -5.65 -14.46
C PHE A 46 0.38 -5.94 -15.11
N ARG A 47 1.40 -5.32 -14.57
CA ARG A 47 2.81 -5.52 -14.93
C ARG A 47 3.69 -5.31 -13.70
N LYS A 48 4.55 -6.26 -13.42
CA LYS A 48 5.44 -6.18 -12.27
C LYS A 48 6.67 -5.35 -12.59
N SER A 49 6.96 -4.43 -11.70
CA SER A 49 8.25 -3.74 -11.65
C SER A 49 8.69 -3.59 -10.20
N ALA A 50 9.99 -3.46 -9.98
CA ALA A 50 10.56 -3.35 -8.64
C ALA A 50 11.37 -2.04 -8.53
N ILE A 51 11.10 -1.30 -7.47
CA ILE A 51 11.77 -0.06 -7.12
C ILE A 51 12.72 -0.36 -5.96
N PHE A 52 13.99 -0.09 -6.15
CA PHE A 52 15.03 -0.28 -5.13
C PHE A 52 15.56 1.07 -4.68
N LEU A 53 15.64 1.25 -3.39
CA LEU A 53 16.35 2.34 -2.77
C LEU A 53 17.70 1.83 -2.34
N THR A 54 18.76 2.46 -2.83
CA THR A 54 20.14 2.14 -2.43
C THR A 54 20.73 3.33 -1.69
N ASN A 55 21.94 3.16 -1.18
CA ASN A 55 22.69 4.28 -0.57
C ASN A 55 23.12 5.35 -1.59
N LEU A 56 23.07 5.08 -2.92
CA LEU A 56 23.55 5.99 -3.97
C LEU A 56 22.44 6.44 -4.93
N GLN A 57 21.42 5.62 -5.17
CA GLN A 57 20.42 5.86 -6.21
C GLN A 57 19.07 5.20 -5.91
N VAL A 58 18.04 5.66 -6.62
CA VAL A 58 16.79 4.93 -6.81
C VAL A 58 16.90 4.18 -8.12
N LEU A 59 16.76 2.85 -8.08
CA LEU A 59 16.83 1.98 -9.25
C LEU A 59 15.47 1.32 -9.47
N VAL A 60 15.00 1.30 -10.71
CA VAL A 60 13.77 0.64 -11.11
C VAL A 60 14.04 -0.41 -12.15
N LEU A 61 13.52 -1.61 -11.90
CA LEU A 61 13.64 -2.76 -12.79
C LEU A 61 12.25 -3.19 -13.25
N SER A 62 12.07 -3.37 -14.56
CA SER A 62 10.84 -3.93 -15.13
C SER A 62 10.97 -5.44 -15.31
N GLU A 63 9.84 -6.15 -15.25
CA GLU A 63 9.77 -7.61 -15.49
C GLU A 63 10.35 -8.01 -16.86
N ASP A 64 10.17 -7.19 -17.89
CA ASP A 64 10.71 -7.41 -19.21
C ASP A 64 12.23 -7.25 -19.31
N LYS A 65 12.90 -6.85 -18.20
CA LYS A 65 14.36 -6.65 -18.08
C LYS A 65 15.00 -5.71 -19.10
N LYS A 66 14.22 -5.09 -19.97
CA LYS A 66 14.69 -4.17 -21.01
C LYS A 66 14.80 -2.73 -20.52
N ASP A 67 13.88 -2.36 -19.63
CA ASP A 67 13.79 -1.00 -19.13
C ASP A 67 14.27 -0.97 -17.68
N ALA A 68 15.42 -0.39 -17.47
CA ALA A 68 15.92 -0.07 -16.16
C ALA A 68 16.23 1.41 -16.10
N PHE A 69 15.70 2.07 -15.11
CA PHE A 69 15.93 3.48 -14.86
C PHE A 69 16.64 3.64 -13.52
N SER A 70 17.58 4.59 -13.49
CA SER A 70 18.26 4.92 -12.24
C SER A 70 18.42 6.41 -12.09
N TRP A 71 18.22 6.89 -10.87
CA TRP A 71 18.40 8.29 -10.51
C TRP A 71 19.30 8.40 -9.29
N PRO A 72 20.46 9.07 -9.42
CA PRO A 72 21.33 9.34 -8.27
C PRO A 72 20.56 10.09 -7.19
N LEU A 73 20.75 9.72 -5.94
CA LEU A 73 20.12 10.39 -4.82
C LEU A 73 20.64 11.84 -4.70
N GLN A 74 19.73 12.77 -4.60
CA GLN A 74 19.99 14.20 -4.41
C GLN A 74 19.15 14.71 -3.25
N SER A 75 19.70 15.58 -2.43
CA SER A 75 19.05 16.12 -1.25
C SER A 75 17.76 16.91 -1.52
N ASN A 76 17.53 17.30 -2.79
CA ASN A 76 16.36 18.04 -3.25
C ASN A 76 15.26 17.14 -3.84
N MET A 77 15.42 15.83 -3.78
CA MET A 77 14.38 14.88 -4.20
C MET A 77 13.24 14.84 -3.20
N THR A 78 12.03 14.76 -3.73
CA THR A 78 10.79 14.61 -2.97
C THR A 78 10.02 13.39 -3.45
N LEU A 79 9.35 12.73 -2.52
CA LEU A 79 8.52 11.59 -2.80
C LEU A 79 7.08 11.90 -2.41
N GLY A 80 6.16 11.73 -3.36
CA GLY A 80 4.72 11.82 -3.12
C GLY A 80 4.10 10.43 -3.10
N LEU A 81 3.31 10.13 -2.08
CA LEU A 81 2.48 8.93 -2.00
C LEU A 81 1.02 9.35 -1.97
N ASN A 82 0.28 9.01 -3.00
CA ASN A 82 -1.12 9.39 -3.16
C ASN A 82 -1.98 8.16 -3.46
N ASP A 83 -3.24 8.22 -3.05
CA ASP A 83 -4.26 7.23 -3.37
C ASP A 83 -5.40 7.94 -4.11
N HIS A 84 -5.80 7.41 -5.25
CA HIS A 84 -6.93 7.90 -6.01
C HIS A 84 -7.73 6.75 -6.61
N ALA A 85 -9.01 6.69 -6.30
CA ALA A 85 -9.97 5.72 -6.85
C ALA A 85 -9.51 4.24 -6.74
N GLY A 86 -8.82 3.88 -5.67
CA GLY A 86 -8.36 2.50 -5.45
C GLY A 86 -7.01 2.18 -6.07
N VAL A 87 -6.33 3.16 -6.66
CA VAL A 87 -4.97 3.04 -7.21
C VAL A 87 -4.02 3.90 -6.39
N GLY A 88 -3.03 3.27 -5.78
CA GLY A 88 -1.91 3.96 -5.15
C GLY A 88 -0.92 4.47 -6.19
N THR A 89 -0.37 5.63 -5.96
CA THR A 89 0.60 6.27 -6.85
C THR A 89 1.79 6.75 -6.03
N LEU A 90 2.98 6.34 -6.43
CA LEU A 90 4.25 6.80 -5.91
C LEU A 90 4.90 7.70 -6.96
N GLU A 91 5.21 8.93 -6.59
CA GLU A 91 5.78 9.94 -7.49
C GLU A 91 7.11 10.44 -6.95
N LEU A 92 8.19 10.26 -7.73
CA LEU A 92 9.50 10.80 -7.45
C LEU A 92 9.69 12.08 -8.24
N ALA A 93 10.02 13.17 -7.57
CA ALA A 93 10.18 14.47 -8.18
C ALA A 93 11.41 15.23 -7.65
N THR A 94 11.85 16.21 -8.44
CA THR A 94 12.82 17.24 -8.06
C THR A 94 12.18 18.60 -8.29
N PRO A 95 12.75 19.70 -7.80
CA PRO A 95 12.27 21.05 -8.11
C PRO A 95 12.22 21.37 -9.60
N THR A 96 12.99 20.66 -10.42
CA THR A 96 13.05 20.84 -11.87
C THR A 96 12.01 20.02 -12.63
N GLY A 97 11.41 19.02 -11.99
CA GLY A 97 10.37 18.19 -12.61
C GLY A 97 10.24 16.81 -12.01
N ARG A 98 9.29 16.07 -12.55
CA ARG A 98 9.01 14.69 -12.18
C ARG A 98 10.05 13.76 -12.81
N LEU A 99 10.60 12.86 -12.01
CA LEU A 99 11.56 11.83 -12.43
C LEU A 99 10.90 10.51 -12.76
N GLY A 100 9.91 10.11 -11.96
CA GLY A 100 9.19 8.85 -12.16
C GLY A 100 7.85 8.83 -11.46
N ILE A 101 6.96 8.00 -11.99
CA ILE A 101 5.63 7.72 -11.41
C ILE A 101 5.36 6.23 -11.51
N TRP A 102 4.93 5.63 -10.40
CA TRP A 102 4.61 4.21 -10.34
C TRP A 102 3.25 4.03 -9.71
N ARG A 103 2.48 3.14 -10.28
CA ARG A 103 1.14 2.83 -9.81
C ARG A 103 1.08 1.43 -9.24
N PHE A 104 0.23 1.25 -8.25
CA PHE A 104 0.07 -0.04 -7.59
C PHE A 104 -1.33 -0.19 -7.02
N THR A 105 -1.74 -1.43 -6.85
CA THR A 105 -3.02 -1.74 -6.19
C THR A 105 -2.94 -1.45 -4.69
N LEU A 106 -4.07 -1.11 -4.06
CA LEU A 106 -4.13 -0.77 -2.63
C LEU A 106 -3.61 -1.89 -1.71
N GLY A 107 -3.56 -3.13 -2.18
CA GLY A 107 -2.92 -4.22 -1.44
C GLY A 107 -1.46 -3.95 -1.09
N LEU A 108 -0.77 -3.12 -1.88
CA LEU A 108 0.63 -2.75 -1.68
C LEU A 108 0.81 -1.43 -0.91
N GLN A 109 -0.27 -0.78 -0.47
CA GLN A 109 -0.22 0.53 0.20
C GLN A 109 0.70 0.55 1.42
N SER A 110 0.64 -0.47 2.27
CA SER A 110 1.50 -0.55 3.45
C SER A 110 2.98 -0.74 3.09
N ALA A 111 3.27 -1.50 2.03
CA ALA A 111 4.63 -1.67 1.55
C ALA A 111 5.17 -0.36 0.93
N ALA A 112 4.35 0.34 0.16
CA ALA A 112 4.69 1.64 -0.41
C ALA A 112 4.94 2.69 0.68
N ALA A 113 4.12 2.73 1.73
CA ALA A 113 4.30 3.63 2.86
C ALA A 113 5.62 3.35 3.61
N ARG A 114 5.98 2.09 3.83
CA ARG A 114 7.28 1.73 4.44
C ARG A 114 8.45 2.16 3.57
N TRP A 115 8.34 1.94 2.26
CA TRP A 115 9.37 2.36 1.32
C TRP A 115 9.53 3.88 1.31
N ALA A 116 8.42 4.62 1.30
CA ALA A 116 8.42 6.08 1.37
C ALA A 116 9.08 6.59 2.65
N ALA A 117 8.74 6.03 3.80
CA ALA A 117 9.36 6.39 5.08
C ALA A 117 10.88 6.15 5.08
N GLN A 118 11.34 5.05 4.47
CA GLN A 118 12.76 4.76 4.34
C GLN A 118 13.47 5.75 3.42
N PHE A 119 12.81 6.14 2.32
CA PHE A 119 13.31 7.18 1.41
C PHE A 119 13.45 8.52 2.13
N GLU A 120 12.41 8.98 2.83
CA GLU A 120 12.44 10.24 3.60
C GLU A 120 13.55 10.24 4.66
N SER A 121 13.71 9.11 5.36
CA SER A 121 14.79 8.92 6.31
C SER A 121 16.17 9.11 5.68
N GLN A 122 16.38 8.53 4.51
CA GLN A 122 17.64 8.64 3.79
C GLN A 122 17.88 10.05 3.24
N MET A 123 16.83 10.72 2.78
CA MET A 123 16.90 12.13 2.36
C MET A 123 17.25 13.05 3.52
N ALA A 124 16.69 12.84 4.70
CA ALA A 124 17.02 13.61 5.90
C ALA A 124 18.51 13.46 6.28
N GLN A 125 19.07 12.26 6.13
CA GLN A 125 20.51 12.02 6.35
C GLN A 125 21.38 12.76 5.33
N LEU A 126 20.99 12.78 4.05
CA LEU A 126 21.72 13.47 2.99
C LEU A 126 21.65 15.01 3.11
N SER A 127 20.53 15.52 3.60
CA SER A 127 20.33 16.98 3.78
C SER A 127 21.07 17.54 4.99
N GLY A 128 21.66 16.70 5.83
CA GLY A 128 22.35 17.15 7.06
C GLY A 128 21.38 17.73 8.11
N ASP A 129 20.09 17.70 7.82
CA ASP A 129 19.05 18.09 8.75
C ASP A 129 18.87 16.95 9.77
N GLY A 130 19.77 16.94 10.75
CA GLY A 130 19.86 15.91 11.79
C GLY A 130 18.63 15.86 12.70
N ARG A 131 17.43 15.97 12.13
CA ARG A 131 16.21 15.57 12.83
C ARG A 131 16.32 14.05 13.03
N PRO A 132 16.53 13.63 14.27
CA PRO A 132 16.58 12.21 14.55
C PRO A 132 15.27 11.59 14.05
N LEU A 133 15.38 10.43 13.45
CA LEU A 133 14.30 9.52 13.06
C LEU A 133 13.20 9.29 14.12
N GLN A 134 13.21 10.03 15.20
CA GLN A 134 12.27 9.90 16.30
C GLN A 134 10.83 10.22 15.92
N THR A 135 10.59 11.01 14.86
CA THR A 135 9.22 11.30 14.43
C THR A 135 8.65 10.19 13.55
N ALA A 136 9.49 9.43 12.85
CA ALA A 136 9.04 8.26 12.09
C ALA A 136 8.98 6.97 12.93
N LEU A 137 9.73 6.91 14.04
CA LEU A 137 9.75 5.77 14.96
C LEU A 137 8.76 5.89 16.12
N THR A 138 8.15 7.07 16.31
CA THR A 138 6.99 7.24 17.22
C THR A 138 5.65 6.99 16.53
N SER A 139 5.62 6.79 15.22
CA SER A 139 4.49 6.13 14.61
C SER A 139 4.50 4.69 15.13
N SER A 140 3.51 4.36 15.96
CA SER A 140 3.27 3.01 16.41
C SER A 140 3.21 2.12 15.17
N VAL A 141 4.11 1.15 15.09
CA VAL A 141 4.06 0.14 14.01
C VAL A 141 3.14 -0.97 14.43
N CYS A 142 2.30 -1.42 13.53
CA CYS A 142 1.45 -2.57 13.77
C CYS A 142 2.30 -3.80 14.11
N PRO A 143 2.04 -4.51 15.22
CA PRO A 143 2.82 -5.67 15.63
C PRO A 143 2.67 -6.86 14.68
N VAL A 144 1.62 -6.87 13.84
CA VAL A 144 1.32 -7.97 12.91
C VAL A 144 1.95 -7.74 11.53
N CYS A 145 1.71 -6.58 10.90
CA CYS A 145 2.18 -6.32 9.53
C CYS A 145 3.28 -5.26 9.44
N GLN A 146 3.68 -4.66 10.57
CA GLN A 146 4.68 -3.60 10.67
C GLN A 146 4.35 -2.34 9.83
N ALA A 147 3.09 -2.16 9.42
CA ALA A 147 2.65 -0.94 8.77
C ALA A 147 2.70 0.24 9.76
N PRO A 148 3.06 1.44 9.31
CA PRO A 148 3.00 2.64 10.14
C PRO A 148 1.54 2.91 10.53
N MET A 149 1.31 3.17 11.81
CA MET A 149 0.01 3.54 12.37
C MET A 149 0.07 4.98 12.84
N SER A 150 -1.02 5.71 12.64
CA SER A 150 -1.17 7.01 13.30
C SER A 150 -1.33 6.81 14.80
N PRO A 151 -0.79 7.71 15.67
CA PRO A 151 -0.89 7.57 17.12
C PRO A 151 -2.34 7.56 17.62
N ASP A 152 -3.28 8.05 16.82
CA ASP A 152 -4.71 8.08 17.13
C ASP A 152 -5.51 6.86 16.63
N ASP A 153 -4.89 6.02 15.81
CA ASP A 153 -5.53 4.81 15.26
C ASP A 153 -5.33 3.62 16.20
N MET A 154 -6.40 3.13 16.79
CA MET A 154 -6.39 1.90 17.59
C MET A 154 -6.27 0.64 16.74
N ASP A 155 -6.74 0.69 15.49
CA ASP A 155 -6.76 -0.44 14.57
C ASP A 155 -5.87 -0.19 13.37
N CYS A 156 -5.06 -1.19 13.00
CA CYS A 156 -4.20 -1.09 11.84
C CYS A 156 -5.02 -1.05 10.55
N PRO A 157 -4.93 0.00 9.73
CA PRO A 157 -5.68 0.11 8.48
C PRO A 157 -5.29 -0.98 7.45
N ALA A 158 -4.10 -1.55 7.56
CA ALA A 158 -3.66 -2.63 6.70
C ALA A 158 -4.18 -4.00 7.18
N CYS A 159 -4.08 -4.30 8.50
CA CYS A 159 -4.58 -5.55 9.06
C CYS A 159 -6.11 -5.56 9.21
N GLY A 160 -6.72 -4.42 9.54
CA GLY A 160 -8.18 -4.32 9.63
C GLY A 160 -8.89 -4.56 8.30
N ARG A 161 -8.16 -4.47 7.19
CA ARG A 161 -8.64 -4.88 5.86
C ARG A 161 -8.54 -6.39 5.62
N GLU A 162 -7.60 -7.07 6.25
CA GLU A 162 -7.45 -8.54 6.15
C GLU A 162 -8.39 -9.29 7.10
N ASP A 163 -8.82 -8.67 8.19
CA ASP A 163 -9.93 -9.14 9.00
C ASP A 163 -11.30 -8.85 8.34
N LEU A 164 -11.41 -9.11 7.06
CA LEU A 164 -12.67 -9.38 6.38
C LEU A 164 -13.22 -10.74 6.84
N THR A 165 -13.31 -10.94 8.14
CA THR A 165 -14.34 -11.84 8.65
C THR A 165 -15.66 -11.32 8.09
N PRO A 166 -16.42 -12.14 7.35
CA PRO A 166 -17.69 -11.71 6.80
C PRO A 166 -18.49 -11.09 7.95
N PRO A 167 -19.01 -9.87 7.77
CA PRO A 167 -19.66 -9.15 8.85
C PRO A 167 -20.70 -10.09 9.45
N SER A 168 -20.57 -10.32 10.74
CA SER A 168 -21.52 -11.16 11.50
C SER A 168 -22.94 -10.77 11.06
N THR A 169 -23.79 -11.76 10.82
CA THR A 169 -25.21 -11.56 10.47
C THR A 169 -25.90 -10.59 11.43
N TRP A 170 -25.36 -10.43 12.64
CA TRP A 170 -25.78 -9.44 13.62
C TRP A 170 -25.51 -7.99 13.18
N THR A 171 -24.47 -7.75 12.41
CA THR A 171 -24.17 -6.41 11.87
C THR A 171 -25.22 -6.01 10.82
N LEU A 172 -25.76 -6.97 10.08
CA LEU A 172 -26.88 -6.73 9.17
C LEU A 172 -28.18 -6.37 9.93
N LEU A 173 -28.37 -6.90 11.14
CA LEU A 173 -29.51 -6.50 12.00
C LEU A 173 -29.40 -5.05 12.49
N LYS A 174 -28.22 -4.44 12.56
CA LYS A 174 -28.08 -3.00 12.80
C LYS A 174 -28.69 -2.15 11.68
N LEU A 175 -28.72 -2.65 10.44
CA LEU A 175 -29.40 -1.99 9.31
C LEU A 175 -30.91 -1.95 9.48
N TRP A 176 -31.50 -2.81 10.32
CA TRP A 176 -32.92 -2.77 10.67
C TRP A 176 -33.36 -1.42 11.22
N ARG A 177 -32.46 -0.70 11.89
CA ARG A 177 -32.72 0.65 12.39
C ARG A 177 -33.01 1.65 11.24
N PHE A 178 -32.39 1.47 10.10
CA PHE A 178 -32.63 2.30 8.90
C PHE A 178 -33.87 1.85 8.13
N ALA A 179 -34.25 0.59 8.21
CA ALA A 179 -35.45 0.04 7.59
C ALA A 179 -36.73 0.42 8.37
N LYS A 180 -36.61 0.75 9.67
CA LYS A 180 -37.75 1.09 10.53
C LYS A 180 -38.74 2.10 9.93
N PRO A 181 -38.32 3.25 9.36
CA PRO A 181 -39.27 4.22 8.80
C PRO A 181 -40.00 3.72 7.54
N TYR A 182 -39.51 2.63 6.92
CA TYR A 182 -40.08 2.10 5.67
C TYR A 182 -40.75 0.74 5.87
N GLN A 183 -40.96 0.29 7.10
CA GLN A 183 -41.51 -1.05 7.43
C GLN A 183 -42.86 -1.30 6.74
N SER A 184 -43.76 -0.34 6.73
CA SER A 184 -45.07 -0.51 6.12
C SER A 184 -44.98 -0.71 4.59
N ARG A 185 -44.07 0.01 3.92
CA ARG A 185 -43.85 -0.14 2.48
C ARG A 185 -43.14 -1.47 2.15
N LEU A 186 -42.22 -1.89 2.97
CA LEU A 186 -41.50 -3.20 2.85
C LEU A 186 -42.51 -4.32 3.05
N PHE A 187 -43.36 -4.24 4.09
CA PHE A 187 -44.39 -5.23 4.36
C PHE A 187 -45.39 -5.32 3.21
N LEU A 188 -45.86 -4.18 2.68
CA LEU A 188 -46.76 -4.14 1.52
C LEU A 188 -46.12 -4.80 0.29
N GLY A 189 -44.83 -4.52 0.01
CA GLY A 189 -44.09 -5.16 -1.08
C GLY A 189 -43.96 -6.67 -0.88
N PHE A 190 -43.71 -7.12 0.32
CA PHE A 190 -43.63 -8.55 0.68
C PHE A 190 -44.97 -9.26 0.47
N VAL A 191 -46.10 -8.65 0.92
CA VAL A 191 -47.45 -9.20 0.73
C VAL A 191 -47.80 -9.29 -0.75
N LEU A 192 -47.49 -8.23 -1.53
CA LEU A 192 -47.71 -8.23 -2.97
C LEU A 192 -46.92 -9.30 -3.70
N THR A 193 -45.67 -9.51 -3.30
CA THR A 193 -44.80 -10.58 -3.85
C THR A 193 -45.37 -11.96 -3.53
N LEU A 194 -45.83 -12.19 -2.30
CA LEU A 194 -46.48 -13.45 -1.91
C LEU A 194 -47.78 -13.67 -2.70
N ALA A 195 -48.60 -12.65 -2.85
CA ALA A 195 -49.83 -12.73 -3.62
C ALA A 195 -49.58 -13.06 -5.10
N ALA A 196 -48.57 -12.40 -5.72
CA ALA A 196 -48.15 -12.69 -7.09
C ALA A 196 -47.66 -14.13 -7.24
N THR A 197 -46.81 -14.59 -6.29
CA THR A 197 -46.32 -15.97 -6.31
C THR A 197 -47.45 -16.98 -6.11
N ALA A 198 -48.39 -16.73 -5.21
CA ALA A 198 -49.55 -17.58 -5.01
C ALA A 198 -50.43 -17.62 -6.29
N ALA A 199 -50.66 -16.46 -6.94
CA ALA A 199 -51.45 -16.40 -8.19
C ALA A 199 -50.80 -17.20 -9.34
N THR A 200 -49.47 -17.28 -9.40
CA THR A 200 -48.77 -18.09 -10.43
C THR A 200 -48.77 -19.59 -10.13
N LEU A 201 -48.96 -20.00 -8.87
CA LEU A 201 -49.03 -21.41 -8.47
C LEU A 201 -50.42 -22.03 -8.64
N VAL A 202 -51.47 -21.23 -8.65
CA VAL A 202 -52.86 -21.74 -8.76
C VAL A 202 -53.20 -22.36 -10.14
N PRO A 203 -52.77 -21.81 -11.31
CA PRO A 203 -53.12 -22.38 -12.61
C PRO A 203 -52.72 -23.83 -12.87
N PRO A 204 -51.58 -24.36 -12.37
CA PRO A 204 -51.25 -25.77 -12.64
C PRO A 204 -52.04 -26.79 -11.81
N TYR A 205 -52.88 -26.33 -10.88
CA TYR A 205 -53.70 -27.24 -10.00
C TYR A 205 -55.23 -27.15 -10.28
N LEU A 206 -55.63 -26.39 -11.26
CA LEU A 206 -57.00 -26.33 -11.81
C LEU A 206 -57.05 -27.01 -13.17
#